data_e1cf51d8e06a0d531fd9f251e413d441
#
_entry.id   e1cf51d8e06a0d531fd9f251e413d441
#
_cell.length_a   1.000
_cell.length_b   1.000
_cell.length_c   1.000
_cell.angle_alpha   90.00
_cell.angle_beta   90.00
_cell.angle_gamma   90.00
#
_symmetry.space_group_name_H-M   'P 1'
#
loop_
_entity.id
_entity.type
_entity.pdbx_description
1 polymer ?
#
loop_
_entity_poly.entity_id
_entity_poly.type
_entity_poly.pdbx_seq_one_letter_code
_entity_poly.pdbx_strand_id
1 'polypeptide(L)'
;MKKWILGAAAAALLPIFAQADQPRDEFFWLSEINKASCIINTEEGLLEKTMGERIAKGISAVITNGNKENGPRPKQVIKYEPYLIKEVGMDATMLHIGRSSQDMHATYRTPSFVTIRSSFQRRSPTQWKF
;
A
#
# COMPACT_ATOMS: atom_id res chain seq x y z
N MET A 1 5.41 44.42 2.03
CA MET A 1 4.45 43.41 1.57
C MET A 1 5.13 42.19 0.91
N LYS A 2 6.18 41.63 1.49
CA LYS A 2 6.85 40.44 0.90
C LYS A 2 7.15 39.31 1.92
N LYS A 3 6.32 39.13 2.96
CA LYS A 3 6.60 38.15 4.03
C LYS A 3 5.61 36.97 4.11
N TRP A 4 4.66 36.83 3.20
CA TRP A 4 3.58 35.81 3.30
C TRP A 4 3.73 34.61 2.37
N ILE A 5 4.72 34.57 1.48
CA ILE A 5 4.83 33.50 0.46
C ILE A 5 5.66 32.30 0.94
N LEU A 6 6.50 32.47 1.97
CA LEU A 6 7.35 31.38 2.50
C LEU A 6 6.63 30.38 3.42
N GLY A 7 5.48 30.74 3.98
CA GLY A 7 4.74 29.86 4.90
C GLY A 7 3.94 28.76 4.22
N ALA A 8 3.41 29.00 3.02
CA ALA A 8 2.55 28.04 2.33
C ALA A 8 3.34 26.87 1.69
N ALA A 9 4.55 27.12 1.23
CA ALA A 9 5.38 26.10 0.62
C ALA A 9 5.93 25.08 1.66
N ALA A 10 6.23 25.54 2.87
CA ALA A 10 6.70 24.67 3.94
C ALA A 10 5.60 23.73 4.45
N ALA A 11 4.36 24.19 4.52
CA ALA A 11 3.23 23.36 4.96
C ALA A 11 2.87 22.26 3.97
N ALA A 12 3.11 22.45 2.66
CA ALA A 12 2.84 21.47 1.63
C ALA A 12 3.89 20.33 1.59
N LEU A 13 5.08 20.55 2.13
CA LEU A 13 6.15 19.55 2.18
C LEU A 13 6.08 18.64 3.43
N LEU A 14 5.40 19.06 4.49
CA LEU A 14 5.27 18.29 5.73
C LEU A 14 4.70 16.86 5.53
N PRO A 15 3.67 16.64 4.70
CA PRO A 15 3.16 15.28 4.47
C PRO A 15 4.15 14.38 3.72
N ILE A 16 5.05 14.94 2.91
CA ILE A 16 6.05 14.16 2.17
C ILE A 16 7.14 13.64 3.12
N PHE A 17 7.58 14.45 4.07
CA PHE A 17 8.56 14.04 5.08
C PHE A 17 7.96 13.10 6.13
N ALA A 18 6.69 13.26 6.48
CA ALA A 18 5.99 12.36 7.39
C ALA A 18 5.85 10.92 6.83
N GLN A 19 5.86 10.74 5.52
CA GLN A 19 5.85 9.42 4.89
C GLN A 19 7.23 8.73 4.88
N ALA A 20 8.32 9.49 5.03
CA ALA A 20 9.68 8.94 5.07
C ALA A 20 9.99 8.17 6.35
N ASP A 21 9.24 8.40 7.42
CA ASP A 21 9.49 7.89 8.77
C ASP A 21 8.54 6.76 9.21
N GLN A 22 7.81 6.17 8.25
CA GLN A 22 6.91 5.06 8.56
C GLN A 22 7.70 3.80 8.90
N PRO A 23 7.39 3.12 10.02
CA PRO A 23 8.07 1.89 10.38
C PRO A 23 7.85 0.83 9.29
N ARG A 24 8.94 0.23 8.81
CA ARG A 24 8.92 -0.86 7.82
C ARG A 24 8.67 -2.19 8.51
N ASP A 25 7.55 -2.27 9.21
CA ASP A 25 7.06 -3.46 9.89
C ASP A 25 6.27 -4.39 8.93
N GLU A 26 5.72 -5.46 9.44
CA GLU A 26 4.92 -6.41 8.67
C GLU A 26 3.69 -5.76 8.03
N PHE A 27 3.07 -4.79 8.70
CA PHE A 27 1.95 -4.03 8.13
C PHE A 27 2.36 -3.24 6.89
N PHE A 28 3.51 -2.60 6.93
CA PHE A 28 4.06 -1.89 5.77
C PHE A 28 4.24 -2.85 4.59
N TRP A 29 4.91 -3.99 4.81
CA TRP A 29 5.16 -4.95 3.73
C TRP A 29 3.89 -5.61 3.19
N LEU A 30 2.94 -5.95 4.06
CA LEU A 30 1.62 -6.44 3.64
C LEU A 30 0.89 -5.42 2.77
N SER A 31 0.96 -4.15 3.13
CA SER A 31 0.35 -3.07 2.34
C SER A 31 1.00 -2.93 0.96
N GLU A 32 2.34 -3.02 0.87
CA GLU A 32 3.05 -3.00 -0.41
C GLU A 32 2.70 -4.21 -1.30
N ILE A 33 2.59 -5.40 -0.72
CA ILE A 33 2.16 -6.60 -1.44
C ILE A 33 0.72 -6.44 -1.95
N ASN A 34 -0.17 -5.89 -1.15
CA ASN A 34 -1.56 -5.65 -1.54
C ASN A 34 -1.67 -4.62 -2.68
N LYS A 35 -0.88 -3.55 -2.64
CA LYS A 35 -0.78 -2.58 -3.75
C LYS A 35 -0.33 -3.26 -5.04
N ALA A 36 0.78 -4.01 -4.98
CA ALA A 36 1.32 -4.71 -6.14
C ALA A 36 0.30 -5.69 -6.74
N SER A 37 -0.38 -6.48 -5.90
CA SER A 37 -1.41 -7.42 -6.35
C SER A 37 -2.60 -6.69 -6.98
N CYS A 38 -3.04 -5.57 -6.42
CA CYS A 38 -4.14 -4.79 -6.97
C CYS A 38 -3.81 -4.29 -8.38
N ILE A 39 -2.59 -3.79 -8.59
CA ILE A 39 -2.13 -3.32 -9.90
C ILE A 39 -2.08 -4.46 -10.89
N ILE A 40 -1.34 -5.52 -10.56
CA ILE A 40 -1.11 -6.64 -11.47
C ILE A 40 -2.45 -7.29 -11.86
N ASN A 41 -3.33 -7.56 -10.89
CA ASN A 41 -4.61 -8.19 -11.18
C ASN A 41 -5.52 -7.29 -12.04
N THR A 42 -5.42 -5.97 -11.90
CA THR A 42 -6.19 -5.04 -12.74
C THR A 42 -5.59 -4.98 -14.16
N GLU A 43 -4.28 -4.94 -14.30
CA GLU A 43 -3.60 -4.90 -15.61
C GLU A 43 -3.79 -6.17 -16.42
N GLU A 44 -3.73 -7.33 -15.74
CA GLU A 44 -3.96 -8.64 -16.35
C GLU A 44 -5.47 -8.93 -16.59
N GLY A 45 -6.35 -8.00 -16.24
CA GLY A 45 -7.79 -8.15 -16.44
C GLY A 45 -8.48 -9.14 -15.50
N LEU A 46 -7.80 -9.56 -14.42
CA LEU A 46 -8.38 -10.42 -13.37
C LEU A 46 -9.32 -9.64 -12.45
N LEU A 47 -9.08 -8.34 -12.32
CA LEU A 47 -9.97 -7.39 -11.68
C LEU A 47 -10.47 -6.38 -12.72
N GLU A 48 -11.77 -6.11 -12.71
CA GLU A 48 -12.31 -5.00 -13.46
C GLU A 48 -11.68 -3.67 -12.99
N LYS A 49 -11.40 -2.75 -13.91
CA LYS A 49 -10.72 -1.49 -13.62
C LYS A 49 -11.39 -0.70 -12.51
N THR A 50 -12.72 -0.59 -12.53
CA THR A 50 -13.50 0.14 -11.51
C THR A 50 -13.39 -0.52 -10.13
N MET A 51 -13.35 -1.85 -10.08
CA MET A 51 -13.13 -2.62 -8.86
C MET A 51 -11.70 -2.44 -8.35
N GLY A 52 -10.70 -2.51 -9.24
CA GLY A 52 -9.29 -2.24 -8.91
C GLY A 52 -9.09 -0.86 -8.28
N GLU A 53 -9.72 0.17 -8.86
CA GLU A 53 -9.67 1.54 -8.32
C GLU A 53 -10.31 1.65 -6.92
N ARG A 54 -11.43 0.96 -6.68
CA ARG A 54 -12.07 0.92 -5.35
C ARG A 54 -11.17 0.22 -4.32
N ILE A 55 -10.60 -0.92 -4.70
CA ILE A 55 -9.68 -1.67 -3.83
C ILE A 55 -8.42 -0.84 -3.52
N ALA A 56 -7.86 -0.15 -4.51
CA ALA A 56 -6.70 0.73 -4.32
C ALA A 56 -6.99 1.86 -3.31
N LYS A 57 -8.17 2.49 -3.40
CA LYS A 57 -8.64 3.49 -2.43
C LYS A 57 -8.79 2.88 -1.03
N GLY A 58 -9.35 1.67 -0.94
CA GLY A 58 -9.49 0.94 0.32
C GLY A 58 -8.14 0.61 0.96
N ILE A 59 -7.16 0.15 0.19
CA ILE A 59 -5.79 -0.09 0.66
C ILE A 59 -5.18 1.22 1.20
N SER A 60 -5.35 2.33 0.49
CA SER A 60 -4.87 3.64 0.92
C SER A 60 -5.52 4.09 2.24
N ALA A 61 -6.82 3.85 2.41
CA ALA A 61 -7.55 4.16 3.65
C ALA A 61 -7.05 3.32 4.82
N VAL A 62 -6.82 2.01 4.61
CA VAL A 62 -6.25 1.11 5.64
C VAL A 62 -4.86 1.57 6.05
N ILE A 63 -4.00 1.95 5.10
CA ILE A 63 -2.66 2.47 5.37
C ILE A 63 -2.74 3.77 6.16
N THR A 64 -3.57 4.70 5.74
CA THR A 64 -3.75 5.99 6.42
C THR A 64 -4.22 5.79 7.86
N ASN A 65 -5.18 4.90 8.08
CA ASN A 65 -5.69 4.59 9.41
C ASN A 65 -4.64 3.88 10.28
N GLY A 66 -3.85 2.96 9.70
CA GLY A 66 -2.78 2.26 10.41
C GLY A 66 -1.60 3.17 10.79
N ASN A 67 -1.43 4.29 10.09
CA ASN A 67 -0.36 5.26 10.33
C ASN A 67 -0.76 6.38 11.31
N LYS A 68 -2.02 6.42 11.75
CA LYS A 68 -2.44 7.31 12.83
C LYS A 68 -1.82 6.88 14.15
N GLU A 69 -1.72 7.82 15.08
CA GLU A 69 -1.32 7.51 16.45
C GLU A 69 -2.24 6.42 17.03
N ASN A 70 -1.64 5.32 17.52
CA ASN A 70 -2.36 4.12 17.97
C ASN A 70 -3.28 3.46 16.91
N GLY A 71 -3.02 3.69 15.63
CA GLY A 71 -3.77 3.07 14.55
C GLY A 71 -3.54 1.55 14.46
N PRO A 72 -4.53 0.79 13.94
CA PRO A 72 -4.42 -0.65 13.81
C PRO A 72 -3.40 -1.03 12.74
N ARG A 73 -2.38 -1.81 13.12
CA ARG A 73 -1.32 -2.30 12.22
C ARG A 73 -1.28 -3.83 12.21
N PRO A 74 -2.21 -4.49 11.50
CA PRO A 74 -2.25 -5.95 11.46
C PRO A 74 -0.98 -6.53 10.84
N LYS A 75 -0.43 -7.56 11.50
CA LYS A 75 0.83 -8.22 11.11
C LYS A 75 0.64 -9.50 10.31
N GLN A 76 -0.59 -9.87 10.03
CA GLN A 76 -0.96 -11.10 9.33
C GLN A 76 -2.01 -10.81 8.26
N VAL A 77 -1.94 -11.56 7.15
CA VAL A 77 -2.88 -11.43 6.03
C VAL A 77 -4.34 -11.54 6.50
N ILE A 78 -4.64 -12.57 7.28
CA ILE A 78 -5.98 -12.84 7.80
C ILE A 78 -6.51 -11.72 8.72
N LYS A 79 -5.63 -10.97 9.34
CA LYS A 79 -5.99 -9.82 10.18
C LYS A 79 -6.07 -8.50 9.41
N TYR A 80 -5.43 -8.42 8.25
CA TYR A 80 -5.45 -7.26 7.36
C TYR A 80 -6.76 -7.20 6.57
N GLU A 81 -7.21 -8.35 6.08
CA GLU A 81 -8.39 -8.45 5.20
C GLU A 81 -9.67 -7.85 5.79
N PRO A 82 -10.03 -8.06 7.08
CA PRO A 82 -11.21 -7.43 7.67
C PRO A 82 -11.20 -5.90 7.62
N TYR A 83 -10.04 -5.26 7.74
CA TYR A 83 -9.93 -3.81 7.59
C TYR A 83 -10.20 -3.37 6.16
N LEU A 84 -9.69 -4.13 5.18
CA LEU A 84 -9.94 -3.84 3.78
C LEU A 84 -11.41 -4.08 3.40
N ILE A 85 -12.03 -5.15 3.90
CA ILE A 85 -13.46 -5.44 3.71
C ILE A 85 -14.32 -4.31 4.31
N LYS A 86 -13.94 -3.75 5.43
CA LYS A 86 -14.65 -2.62 6.04
C LYS A 86 -14.64 -1.37 5.14
N GLU A 87 -13.57 -1.14 4.39
CA GLU A 87 -13.44 0.03 3.50
C GLU A 87 -14.10 -0.20 2.13
N VAL A 88 -14.02 -1.41 1.58
CA VAL A 88 -14.39 -1.71 0.19
C VAL A 88 -15.62 -2.62 0.08
N GLY A 89 -15.91 -3.39 1.13
CA GLY A 89 -16.90 -4.47 1.10
C GLY A 89 -16.28 -5.80 0.67
N MET A 90 -17.12 -6.79 0.38
CA MET A 90 -16.68 -8.16 0.05
C MET A 90 -15.85 -8.25 -1.23
N ASP A 91 -15.91 -7.27 -2.11
CA ASP A 91 -15.07 -7.19 -3.31
C ASP A 91 -13.56 -7.17 -2.98
N ALA A 92 -13.19 -6.78 -1.76
CA ALA A 92 -11.82 -6.84 -1.27
C ALA A 92 -11.21 -8.26 -1.36
N THR A 93 -12.02 -9.31 -1.24
CA THR A 93 -11.57 -10.70 -1.34
C THR A 93 -11.05 -11.06 -2.73
N MET A 94 -11.48 -10.35 -3.77
CA MET A 94 -11.00 -10.54 -5.14
C MET A 94 -9.51 -10.18 -5.29
N LEU A 95 -8.94 -9.44 -4.35
CA LEU A 95 -7.50 -9.16 -4.32
C LEU A 95 -6.65 -10.42 -4.16
N HIS A 96 -7.22 -11.50 -3.63
CA HIS A 96 -6.53 -12.76 -3.41
C HIS A 96 -6.45 -13.68 -4.64
N ILE A 97 -6.99 -13.26 -5.79
CA ILE A 97 -6.89 -14.03 -7.02
C ILE A 97 -5.42 -14.27 -7.37
N GLY A 98 -5.07 -15.55 -7.58
CA GLY A 98 -3.75 -15.96 -8.03
C GLY A 98 -2.64 -15.92 -6.96
N ARG A 99 -2.99 -15.69 -5.68
CA ARG A 99 -2.00 -15.70 -4.58
C ARG A 99 -2.47 -16.51 -3.38
N SER A 100 -1.53 -17.12 -2.68
CA SER A 100 -1.79 -17.79 -1.41
C SER A 100 -1.30 -16.98 -0.22
N SER A 101 -1.96 -17.12 0.92
CA SER A 101 -1.52 -16.49 2.18
C SER A 101 -0.16 -17.01 2.62
N GLN A 102 0.20 -18.24 2.30
CA GLN A 102 1.50 -18.86 2.58
C GLN A 102 2.62 -18.13 1.84
N ASP A 103 2.43 -17.85 0.55
CA ASP A 103 3.40 -17.13 -0.28
C ASP A 103 3.61 -15.71 0.25
N MET A 104 2.54 -15.05 0.67
CA MET A 104 2.61 -13.74 1.28
C MET A 104 3.39 -13.78 2.60
N HIS A 105 3.14 -14.80 3.45
CA HIS A 105 3.88 -14.99 4.71
C HIS A 105 5.37 -15.20 4.48
N ALA A 106 5.75 -16.03 3.51
CA ALA A 106 7.14 -16.24 3.14
C ALA A 106 7.80 -14.92 2.67
N THR A 107 7.08 -14.14 1.88
CA THR A 107 7.59 -12.92 1.26
C THR A 107 7.87 -11.82 2.28
N TYR A 108 6.95 -11.48 3.19
CA TYR A 108 7.16 -10.36 4.10
C TYR A 108 8.03 -10.68 5.31
N ARG A 109 8.30 -11.96 5.58
CA ARG A 109 9.22 -12.41 6.64
C ARG A 109 10.67 -12.45 6.19
N THR A 110 10.95 -12.39 4.90
CA THR A 110 12.31 -12.52 4.37
C THR A 110 12.98 -11.14 4.29
N PRO A 111 14.09 -10.88 5.01
CA PRO A 111 14.82 -9.61 4.96
C PRO A 111 15.34 -9.21 3.55
N SER A 112 15.48 -10.19 2.66
CA SER A 112 15.92 -10.01 1.27
C SER A 112 14.94 -9.26 0.38
N PHE A 113 13.73 -8.96 0.85
CA PHE A 113 12.71 -8.23 0.10
C PHE A 113 13.17 -6.83 -0.33
N VAL A 114 14.01 -6.19 0.46
CA VAL A 114 14.61 -4.88 0.14
C VAL A 114 15.46 -4.95 -1.13
N THR A 115 16.19 -6.04 -1.32
CA THR A 115 17.07 -6.25 -2.48
C THR A 115 16.25 -6.53 -3.76
N ILE A 116 15.16 -7.29 -3.66
CA ILE A 116 14.26 -7.57 -4.80
C ILE A 116 13.57 -6.28 -5.25
N ARG A 117 13.09 -5.43 -4.33
CA ARG A 117 12.47 -4.15 -4.67
C ARG A 117 13.43 -3.23 -5.44
N SER A 118 14.68 -3.14 -5.02
CA SER A 118 15.67 -2.29 -5.68
C SER A 118 16.03 -2.77 -7.09
N SER A 119 15.99 -4.07 -7.33
CA SER A 119 16.26 -4.66 -8.65
C SER A 119 15.05 -4.57 -9.59
N PHE A 120 13.82 -4.67 -9.06
CA PHE A 120 12.59 -4.51 -9.84
C PHE A 120 12.37 -3.05 -10.26
N GLN A 121 12.61 -2.10 -9.37
CA GLN A 121 12.49 -0.67 -9.64
C GLN A 121 13.49 -0.18 -10.71
N ARG A 122 14.64 -0.87 -10.88
CA ARG A 122 15.62 -0.60 -11.95
C ARG A 122 15.21 -1.15 -13.31
N ARG A 123 14.31 -2.13 -13.39
CA ARG A 123 13.93 -2.79 -14.64
C ARG A 123 12.63 -2.24 -15.27
N SER A 124 11.84 -1.52 -14.55
CA SER A 124 10.56 -0.96 -15.04
C SER A 124 10.50 0.54 -14.81
N PRO A 125 10.83 1.36 -15.83
CA PRO A 125 10.68 2.81 -15.75
C PRO A 125 9.23 3.27 -15.93
N THR A 126 8.26 2.40 -15.93
CA THR A 126 6.85 2.74 -16.11
C THR A 126 6.26 3.26 -14.81
N GLN A 127 6.02 4.47 -14.82
CA GLN A 127 5.19 5.47 -14.14
C GLN A 127 4.02 4.92 -13.32
N TRP A 128 4.28 4.36 -12.13
CA TRP A 128 3.23 4.15 -11.16
C TRP A 128 3.29 5.25 -10.10
N LYS A 129 2.37 6.21 -10.19
CA LYS A 129 2.09 7.20 -9.14
C LYS A 129 1.04 6.61 -8.21
N PHE A 130 1.48 6.21 -7.05
CA PHE A 130 0.62 5.95 -5.90
C PHE A 130 0.46 7.23 -5.10
#